data_5701757700af310e40db5ab655093b5e
#
_entry.id   5701757700af310e40db5ab655093b5e
#
_cell.length_a   1.000
_cell.length_b   1.000
_cell.length_c   1.000
_cell.angle_alpha   90.00
_cell.angle_beta   90.00
_cell.angle_gamma   90.00
#
_symmetry.space_group_name_H-M   'P 1'
#
loop_
_entity.id
_entity.type
_entity.pdbx_description
1 polymer ?
#
loop_
_entity_poly.entity_id
_entity_poly.type
_entity_poly.pdbx_seq_one_letter_code
_entity_poly.pdbx_strand_id
1 'polypeptide(L)'
;MSTSLPAAFLLAVLTPADAPETTPVTLTTDQASAFARLALKGVDREYPNKPGHVLSGPADVKSPRELFPAFHGCYDWHSAVHGHWLLARLLRKFPDLPEAKAIRAALAAHLTADNLKAEAAYFARPESKSFERPYGWAWLLKLAEELHGWDDPDAKAWSRNLRP
;
A
#
# COMPACT_ATOMS: atom_id res chain seq x y z
N MET A 1 13.40 -49.06 -58.92
CA MET A 1 12.23 -48.27 -58.63
C MET A 1 12.04 -48.34 -57.09
N SER A 2 12.50 -47.32 -56.40
CA SER A 2 12.46 -47.25 -54.90
C SER A 2 11.38 -46.23 -54.48
N THR A 3 10.30 -46.72 -53.88
CA THR A 3 9.19 -45.91 -53.41
C THR A 3 9.45 -45.55 -51.99
N SER A 4 9.71 -44.22 -51.72
CA SER A 4 9.86 -43.61 -50.43
C SER A 4 8.49 -43.28 -49.92
N LEU A 5 8.10 -43.79 -48.72
CA LEU A 5 6.90 -43.38 -47.95
C LEU A 5 7.20 -42.14 -47.11
N PRO A 6 6.30 -41.16 -47.07
CA PRO A 6 6.47 -40.01 -46.19
C PRO A 6 6.10 -40.38 -44.73
N ALA A 7 6.99 -40.04 -43.79
CA ALA A 7 6.72 -40.12 -42.36
C ALA A 7 5.74 -39.01 -41.96
N ALA A 8 4.54 -39.38 -41.55
CA ALA A 8 3.57 -38.48 -40.94
C ALA A 8 3.98 -38.18 -39.50
N PHE A 9 4.40 -36.97 -39.22
CA PHE A 9 4.59 -36.46 -37.84
C PHE A 9 3.24 -36.22 -37.18
N LEU A 10 2.89 -37.08 -36.25
CA LEU A 10 1.73 -36.87 -35.38
C LEU A 10 2.08 -35.84 -34.32
N LEU A 11 1.59 -34.60 -34.47
CA LEU A 11 1.72 -33.55 -33.46
C LEU A 11 0.69 -33.87 -32.36
N ALA A 12 1.15 -34.43 -31.24
CA ALA A 12 0.30 -34.60 -30.06
C ALA A 12 0.07 -33.20 -29.43
N VAL A 13 -1.14 -32.70 -29.59
CA VAL A 13 -1.60 -31.49 -28.84
C VAL A 13 -1.81 -31.91 -27.40
N LEU A 14 -0.85 -31.58 -26.54
CA LEU A 14 -1.01 -31.67 -25.10
C LEU A 14 -2.09 -30.65 -24.68
N THR A 15 -3.28 -31.13 -24.36
CA THR A 15 -4.27 -30.34 -23.65
C THR A 15 -3.67 -29.96 -22.29
N PRO A 16 -3.71 -28.68 -21.88
CA PRO A 16 -3.26 -28.31 -20.53
C PRO A 16 -4.12 -29.11 -19.53
N ALA A 17 -3.45 -29.88 -18.67
CA ALA A 17 -4.10 -30.54 -17.56
C ALA A 17 -4.86 -29.47 -16.74
N ASP A 18 -6.09 -29.75 -16.34
CA ASP A 18 -6.90 -28.87 -15.51
C ASP A 18 -6.07 -28.40 -14.32
N ALA A 19 -5.69 -27.14 -14.33
CA ALA A 19 -5.10 -26.53 -13.15
C ALA A 19 -6.15 -26.60 -12.03
N PRO A 20 -5.77 -27.02 -10.82
CA PRO A 20 -6.75 -27.12 -9.72
C PRO A 20 -7.45 -25.78 -9.56
N GLU A 21 -8.78 -25.77 -9.61
CA GLU A 21 -9.58 -24.58 -9.31
C GLU A 21 -9.18 -24.08 -7.92
N THR A 22 -8.39 -22.99 -7.89
CA THR A 22 -8.08 -22.34 -6.64
C THR A 22 -9.34 -21.64 -6.16
N THR A 23 -10.02 -22.22 -5.18
CA THR A 23 -11.14 -21.55 -4.51
C THR A 23 -10.66 -20.17 -4.04
N PRO A 24 -11.30 -19.06 -4.43
CA PRO A 24 -10.88 -17.73 -4.01
C PRO A 24 -10.86 -17.65 -2.48
N VAL A 25 -9.71 -17.32 -1.91
CA VAL A 25 -9.61 -17.09 -0.46
C VAL A 25 -10.40 -15.83 -0.14
N THR A 26 -11.54 -15.98 0.52
CA THR A 26 -12.38 -14.88 0.97
C THR A 26 -12.04 -14.53 2.41
N LEU A 27 -11.77 -13.25 2.66
CA LEU A 27 -11.55 -12.73 4.01
C LEU A 27 -12.89 -12.65 4.75
N THR A 28 -12.97 -13.24 5.95
CA THR A 28 -14.15 -13.11 6.81
C THR A 28 -14.17 -11.76 7.53
N THR A 29 -15.34 -11.33 8.04
CA THR A 29 -15.47 -10.09 8.83
C THR A 29 -14.59 -10.10 10.08
N ASP A 30 -14.51 -11.24 10.78
CA ASP A 30 -13.66 -11.38 11.98
C ASP A 30 -12.17 -11.24 11.66
N GLN A 31 -11.72 -11.83 10.55
CA GLN A 31 -10.35 -11.67 10.07
C GLN A 31 -10.08 -10.23 9.64
N ALA A 32 -11.02 -9.60 8.94
CA ALA A 32 -10.92 -8.20 8.55
C ALA A 32 -10.80 -7.28 9.76
N SER A 33 -11.62 -7.50 10.80
CA SER A 33 -11.57 -6.80 12.07
C SER A 33 -10.23 -7.01 12.80
N ALA A 34 -9.70 -8.23 12.83
CA ALA A 34 -8.39 -8.52 13.42
C ALA A 34 -7.25 -7.77 12.71
N PHE A 35 -7.26 -7.74 11.37
CA PHE A 35 -6.29 -7.00 10.57
C PHE A 35 -6.43 -5.48 10.75
N ALA A 36 -7.66 -4.96 10.84
CA ALA A 36 -7.90 -3.55 11.09
C ALA A 36 -7.30 -3.11 12.43
N ARG A 37 -7.53 -3.88 13.51
CA ARG A 37 -6.94 -3.59 14.83
C ARG A 37 -5.41 -3.63 14.81
N LEU A 38 -4.82 -4.57 14.06
CA LEU A 38 -3.36 -4.66 13.91
C LEU A 38 -2.79 -3.42 13.23
N ALA A 39 -3.40 -2.98 12.12
CA ALA A 39 -2.97 -1.81 11.38
C ALA A 39 -3.16 -0.52 12.19
N LEU A 40 -4.31 -0.33 12.84
CA LEU A 40 -4.60 0.82 13.71
C LEU A 40 -3.59 0.95 14.84
N LYS A 41 -3.16 -0.17 15.43
CA LYS A 41 -2.11 -0.17 16.48
C LYS A 41 -0.75 0.31 15.96
N GLY A 42 -0.49 0.16 14.67
CA GLY A 42 0.79 0.48 14.05
C GLY A 42 0.89 1.89 13.49
N VAL A 43 -0.13 2.37 12.77
CA VAL A 43 -0.04 3.60 11.95
C VAL A 43 0.27 4.88 12.74
N ASP A 44 -0.16 4.96 14.00
CA ASP A 44 0.14 6.07 14.91
C ASP A 44 1.39 5.87 15.79
N ARG A 45 1.94 4.64 15.80
CA ARG A 45 3.05 4.32 16.68
C ARG A 45 4.37 4.78 16.08
N GLU A 46 4.89 5.89 16.57
CA GLU A 46 6.11 6.52 16.08
C GLU A 46 7.38 5.71 16.37
N TYR A 47 7.44 4.98 17.49
CA TYR A 47 8.65 4.22 17.90
C TYR A 47 8.32 2.77 18.26
N PRO A 48 9.27 1.81 18.00
CA PRO A 48 10.56 1.98 17.33
C PRO A 48 10.39 2.27 15.84
N ASN A 49 11.31 3.08 15.25
CA ASN A 49 11.25 3.48 13.85
C ASN A 49 12.64 3.47 13.19
N LYS A 50 12.69 3.12 11.92
CA LYS A 50 13.87 3.18 11.05
C LYS A 50 13.59 4.17 9.92
N PRO A 51 13.86 5.45 10.07
CA PRO A 51 13.45 6.48 9.12
C PRO A 51 14.16 6.41 7.75
N GLY A 52 15.32 5.74 7.63
CA GLY A 52 16.07 5.68 6.36
C GLY A 52 16.52 7.05 5.86
N HIS A 53 16.56 8.05 6.73
CA HIS A 53 16.83 9.45 6.42
C HIS A 53 18.33 9.75 6.38
N VAL A 54 18.77 10.54 5.38
CA VAL A 54 20.14 10.99 5.26
C VAL A 54 20.31 12.33 5.98
N LEU A 55 21.28 12.39 6.88
CA LEU A 55 21.64 13.62 7.60
C LEU A 55 22.77 14.33 6.86
N SER A 56 22.50 15.49 6.28
CA SER A 56 23.49 16.36 5.64
C SER A 56 24.00 17.45 6.58
N GLY A 57 23.32 17.65 7.72
CA GLY A 57 23.68 18.60 8.74
C GLY A 57 22.83 18.49 10.01
N PRO A 58 23.14 19.27 11.05
CA PRO A 58 22.40 19.21 12.33
C PRO A 58 20.89 19.48 12.21
N ALA A 59 20.50 20.29 11.21
CA ALA A 59 19.09 20.61 10.96
C ALA A 59 18.27 19.43 10.43
N ASP A 60 18.94 18.37 9.99
CA ASP A 60 18.28 17.14 9.50
C ASP A 60 17.94 16.16 10.63
N VAL A 61 18.39 16.41 11.86
CA VAL A 61 18.04 15.58 13.01
C VAL A 61 16.59 15.87 13.43
N LYS A 62 15.68 15.03 13.00
CA LYS A 62 14.23 15.16 13.21
C LYS A 62 13.61 13.82 13.61
N SER A 63 12.50 13.91 14.32
CA SER A 63 11.68 12.73 14.64
C SER A 63 11.00 12.15 13.37
N PRO A 64 10.60 10.87 13.39
CA PRO A 64 9.83 10.30 12.29
C PRO A 64 8.59 11.13 11.90
N ARG A 65 7.86 11.65 12.87
CA ARG A 65 6.66 12.47 12.64
C ARG A 65 6.99 13.83 11.99
N GLU A 66 8.11 14.41 12.32
CA GLU A 66 8.57 15.66 11.68
C GLU A 66 9.07 15.45 10.24
N LEU A 67 9.64 14.26 9.96
CA LEU A 67 10.09 13.89 8.62
C LEU A 67 8.93 13.47 7.73
N PHE A 68 8.03 12.66 8.27
CA PHE A 68 6.97 11.96 7.54
C PHE A 68 5.61 12.12 8.25
N PRO A 69 5.00 13.31 8.23
CA PRO A 69 3.81 13.58 9.02
C PRO A 69 2.59 12.73 8.62
N ALA A 70 2.51 12.25 7.38
CA ALA A 70 1.47 11.33 6.95
C ALA A 70 1.83 9.86 7.24
N PHE A 71 3.10 9.47 7.13
CA PHE A 71 3.52 8.07 7.21
C PHE A 71 4.62 7.81 8.25
N HIS A 72 4.51 8.46 9.41
CA HIS A 72 5.49 8.38 10.52
C HIS A 72 5.39 7.11 11.37
N GLY A 73 4.26 6.39 11.31
CA GLY A 73 4.02 5.22 12.15
C GLY A 73 4.72 3.95 11.67
N CYS A 74 4.44 2.86 12.37
CA CYS A 74 5.04 1.56 12.12
C CYS A 74 6.56 1.53 12.33
N TYR A 75 7.27 0.62 11.64
CA TYR A 75 8.71 0.50 11.78
C TYR A 75 9.49 1.40 10.81
N ASP A 76 8.92 1.61 9.62
CA ASP A 76 9.50 2.43 8.56
C ASP A 76 8.40 3.02 7.68
N TRP A 77 8.79 3.90 6.76
CA TRP A 77 7.87 4.63 5.90
C TRP A 77 6.96 3.72 5.06
N HIS A 78 7.52 2.72 4.38
CA HIS A 78 6.70 1.82 3.56
C HIS A 78 5.76 0.96 4.39
N SER A 79 6.14 0.54 5.60
CA SER A 79 5.24 -0.20 6.50
C SER A 79 4.07 0.67 6.95
N ALA A 80 4.29 1.97 7.15
CA ALA A 80 3.20 2.91 7.42
C ALA A 80 2.26 3.03 6.21
N VAL A 81 2.80 3.16 5.00
CA VAL A 81 1.99 3.17 3.77
C VAL A 81 1.17 1.88 3.61
N HIS A 82 1.76 0.70 3.89
CA HIS A 82 1.03 -0.58 3.90
C HIS A 82 -0.14 -0.55 4.87
N GLY A 83 0.10 -0.04 6.10
CA GLY A 83 -0.94 0.08 7.11
C GLY A 83 -2.11 0.94 6.62
N HIS A 84 -1.82 2.08 6.02
CA HIS A 84 -2.85 2.97 5.46
C HIS A 84 -3.60 2.33 4.29
N TRP A 85 -2.89 1.67 3.36
CA TRP A 85 -3.53 0.91 2.29
C TRP A 85 -4.45 -0.18 2.84
N LEU A 86 -3.99 -0.95 3.83
CA LEU A 86 -4.79 -2.02 4.44
C LEU A 86 -6.05 -1.45 5.08
N LEU A 87 -5.95 -0.35 5.83
CA LEU A 87 -7.09 0.32 6.45
C LEU A 87 -8.10 0.81 5.40
N ALA A 88 -7.63 1.47 4.34
CA ALA A 88 -8.49 1.94 3.25
C ALA A 88 -9.21 0.77 2.56
N ARG A 89 -8.49 -0.31 2.26
CA ARG A 89 -9.05 -1.50 1.61
C ARG A 89 -10.07 -2.23 2.48
N LEU A 90 -9.79 -2.37 3.78
CA LEU A 90 -10.72 -3.00 4.71
C LEU A 90 -12.00 -2.16 4.85
N LEU A 91 -11.88 -0.85 5.02
CA LEU A 91 -13.03 0.05 5.11
C LEU A 91 -13.90 0.02 3.83
N ARG A 92 -13.27 -0.02 2.65
CA ARG A 92 -13.98 -0.10 1.37
C ARG A 92 -14.72 -1.43 1.18
N LYS A 93 -14.11 -2.55 1.61
CA LYS A 93 -14.68 -3.88 1.44
C LYS A 93 -15.64 -4.31 2.55
N PHE A 94 -15.47 -3.77 3.73
CA PHE A 94 -16.20 -4.09 4.94
C PHE A 94 -16.59 -2.78 5.66
N PRO A 95 -17.52 -1.98 5.10
CA PRO A 95 -17.85 -0.65 5.63
C PRO A 95 -18.46 -0.69 7.03
N ASP A 96 -19.02 -1.83 7.44
CA ASP A 96 -19.71 -2.01 8.71
C ASP A 96 -18.81 -2.66 9.79
N LEU A 97 -17.48 -2.68 9.62
CA LEU A 97 -16.57 -3.17 10.64
C LEU A 97 -16.74 -2.38 11.94
N PRO A 98 -16.63 -3.03 13.11
CA PRO A 98 -16.59 -2.33 14.39
C PRO A 98 -15.53 -1.21 14.43
N GLU A 99 -14.44 -1.40 13.73
CA GLU A 99 -13.30 -0.48 13.62
C GLU A 99 -13.51 0.63 12.58
N ALA A 100 -14.59 0.64 11.79
CA ALA A 100 -14.77 1.57 10.66
C ALA A 100 -14.62 3.04 11.06
N LYS A 101 -15.19 3.44 12.21
CA LYS A 101 -15.05 4.81 12.73
C LYS A 101 -13.60 5.15 13.08
N ALA A 102 -12.88 4.22 13.71
CA ALA A 102 -11.47 4.41 14.08
C ALA A 102 -10.58 4.47 12.83
N ILE A 103 -10.86 3.64 11.83
CA ILE A 103 -10.15 3.66 10.54
C ILE A 103 -10.32 5.03 9.86
N ARG A 104 -11.56 5.54 9.76
CA ARG A 104 -11.82 6.86 9.17
C ARG A 104 -11.07 7.97 9.91
N ALA A 105 -11.08 7.93 11.24
CA ALA A 105 -10.37 8.92 12.04
C ALA A 105 -8.85 8.90 11.80
N ALA A 106 -8.23 7.71 11.75
CA ALA A 106 -6.81 7.56 11.48
C ALA A 106 -6.46 8.05 10.05
N LEU A 107 -7.19 7.60 9.03
CA LEU A 107 -6.94 8.04 7.66
C LEU A 107 -7.14 9.56 7.49
N ALA A 108 -8.15 10.14 8.13
CA ALA A 108 -8.38 11.58 8.07
C ALA A 108 -7.30 12.40 8.78
N ALA A 109 -6.74 11.90 9.89
CA ALA A 109 -5.66 12.57 10.62
C ALA A 109 -4.33 12.55 9.84
N HIS A 110 -4.07 11.47 9.12
CA HIS A 110 -2.81 11.28 8.40
C HIS A 110 -2.84 11.85 6.98
N LEU A 111 -3.89 11.58 6.21
CA LEU A 111 -3.98 11.94 4.79
C LEU A 111 -4.52 13.35 4.57
N THR A 112 -4.08 14.31 5.38
CA THR A 112 -4.39 15.74 5.19
C THR A 112 -3.58 16.32 4.04
N ALA A 113 -4.08 17.41 3.45
CA ALA A 113 -3.35 18.10 2.38
C ALA A 113 -1.98 18.60 2.85
N ASP A 114 -1.89 19.14 4.08
CA ASP A 114 -0.64 19.67 4.63
C ASP A 114 0.39 18.56 4.89
N ASN A 115 -0.02 17.43 5.49
CA ASN A 115 0.87 16.30 5.70
C ASN A 115 1.44 15.77 4.39
N LEU A 116 0.58 15.56 3.39
CA LEU A 116 0.98 14.99 2.10
C LEU A 116 1.82 15.97 1.27
N LYS A 117 1.59 17.28 1.40
CA LYS A 117 2.45 18.30 0.82
C LYS A 117 3.86 18.29 1.46
N ALA A 118 3.94 18.10 2.78
CA ALA A 118 5.23 17.97 3.47
C ALA A 118 5.98 16.69 3.05
N GLU A 119 5.27 15.56 2.88
CA GLU A 119 5.85 14.33 2.32
C GLU A 119 6.39 14.56 0.89
N ALA A 120 5.63 15.21 0.02
CA ALA A 120 6.07 15.53 -1.34
C ALA A 120 7.32 16.41 -1.33
N ALA A 121 7.40 17.40 -0.43
CA ALA A 121 8.58 18.25 -0.26
C ALA A 121 9.81 17.44 0.21
N TYR A 122 9.62 16.44 1.09
CA TYR A 122 10.69 15.54 1.50
C TYR A 122 11.25 14.75 0.31
N PHE A 123 10.39 14.20 -0.55
CA PHE A 123 10.81 13.46 -1.75
C PHE A 123 11.52 14.35 -2.79
N ALA A 124 11.27 15.65 -2.80
CA ALA A 124 11.92 16.60 -3.70
C ALA A 124 13.36 16.95 -3.30
N ARG A 125 13.83 16.57 -2.10
CA ARG A 125 15.19 16.83 -1.63
C ARG A 125 16.22 16.07 -2.49
N PRO A 126 17.39 16.66 -2.76
CA PRO A 126 18.46 15.99 -3.52
C PRO A 126 18.88 14.65 -2.91
N GLU A 127 18.91 14.55 -1.57
CA GLU A 127 19.32 13.38 -0.79
C GLU A 127 18.26 12.26 -0.81
N SER A 128 17.01 12.59 -1.15
CA SER A 128 15.87 11.65 -1.12
C SER A 128 15.61 10.95 -2.46
N LYS A 129 16.45 11.14 -3.48
CA LYS A 129 16.23 10.60 -4.83
C LYS A 129 16.07 9.07 -4.91
N SER A 130 16.72 8.33 -4.02
CA SER A 130 16.61 6.87 -3.93
C SER A 130 15.71 6.39 -2.78
N PHE A 131 15.17 7.33 -1.98
CA PHE A 131 14.37 7.00 -0.81
C PHE A 131 13.17 6.14 -1.22
N GLU A 132 13.03 4.99 -0.56
CA GLU A 132 11.94 4.01 -0.76
C GLU A 132 11.78 3.43 -2.17
N ARG A 133 12.73 3.65 -3.10
CA ARG A 133 12.66 3.10 -4.45
C ARG A 133 13.11 1.65 -4.53
N PRO A 134 12.40 0.81 -5.31
CA PRO A 134 11.06 1.06 -5.92
C PRO A 134 9.90 0.63 -5.01
N TYR A 135 10.20 -0.09 -3.92
CA TYR A 135 9.24 -0.85 -3.13
C TYR A 135 8.20 0.04 -2.43
N GLY A 136 8.65 1.02 -1.65
CA GLY A 136 7.76 1.93 -0.94
C GLY A 136 6.88 2.75 -1.89
N TRP A 137 7.45 3.17 -3.02
CA TRP A 137 6.70 3.91 -4.05
C TRP A 137 5.61 3.06 -4.70
N ALA A 138 5.86 1.77 -4.94
CA ALA A 138 4.84 0.87 -5.46
C ALA A 138 3.65 0.75 -4.50
N TRP A 139 3.90 0.74 -3.19
CA TRP A 139 2.85 0.71 -2.18
C TRP A 139 2.10 2.03 -2.05
N LEU A 140 2.77 3.18 -2.21
CA LEU A 140 2.09 4.47 -2.27
C LEU A 140 1.14 4.54 -3.48
N LEU A 141 1.59 4.06 -4.65
CA LEU A 141 0.72 3.95 -5.83
C LEU A 141 -0.45 2.99 -5.58
N LYS A 142 -0.23 1.91 -4.83
CA LYS A 142 -1.29 0.98 -4.45
C LYS A 142 -2.33 1.60 -3.52
N LEU A 143 -1.91 2.44 -2.58
CA LEU A 143 -2.82 3.24 -1.76
C LEU A 143 -3.61 4.24 -2.63
N ALA A 144 -2.94 4.93 -3.54
CA ALA A 144 -3.60 5.87 -4.45
C ALA A 144 -4.63 5.19 -5.35
N GLU A 145 -4.32 3.98 -5.87
CA GLU A 145 -5.24 3.15 -6.63
C GLU A 145 -6.47 2.73 -5.79
N GLU A 146 -6.27 2.32 -4.54
CA GLU A 146 -7.36 1.90 -3.66
C GLU A 146 -8.36 3.04 -3.40
N LEU A 147 -7.86 4.26 -3.24
CA LEU A 147 -8.69 5.44 -3.02
C LEU A 147 -9.33 5.98 -4.32
N HIS A 148 -8.73 5.68 -5.48
CA HIS A 148 -9.22 6.13 -6.76
C HIS A 148 -10.57 5.49 -7.11
N GLY A 149 -11.53 6.31 -7.56
CA GLY A 149 -12.83 5.81 -7.99
C GLY A 149 -13.70 5.23 -6.86
N TRP A 150 -13.29 5.38 -5.61
CA TRP A 150 -14.15 5.01 -4.49
C TRP A 150 -15.18 6.13 -4.25
N ASP A 151 -16.46 5.78 -4.39
CA ASP A 151 -17.59 6.73 -4.21
C ASP A 151 -17.92 6.92 -2.72
N ASP A 152 -16.98 7.54 -2.02
CA ASP A 152 -17.06 7.89 -0.60
C ASP A 152 -16.48 9.31 -0.43
N PRO A 153 -17.13 10.22 0.31
CA PRO A 153 -16.67 11.62 0.42
C PRO A 153 -15.30 11.74 1.07
N ASP A 154 -14.99 10.93 2.10
CA ASP A 154 -13.69 10.95 2.76
C ASP A 154 -12.60 10.41 1.81
N ALA A 155 -12.87 9.29 1.13
CA ALA A 155 -11.94 8.69 0.17
C ALA A 155 -11.64 9.65 -0.99
N LYS A 156 -12.64 10.39 -1.49
CA LYS A 156 -12.45 11.44 -2.49
C LYS A 156 -11.54 12.56 -2.00
N ALA A 157 -11.66 12.96 -0.74
CA ALA A 157 -10.79 13.97 -0.13
C ALA A 157 -9.36 13.42 -0.01
N TRP A 158 -9.15 12.23 0.54
CA TRP A 158 -7.84 11.60 0.67
C TRP A 158 -7.18 11.38 -0.70
N SER A 159 -7.96 10.92 -1.70
CA SER A 159 -7.46 10.75 -3.07
C SER A 159 -7.00 12.05 -3.72
N ARG A 160 -7.69 13.18 -3.45
CA ARG A 160 -7.23 14.51 -3.91
C ARG A 160 -5.94 14.94 -3.24
N ASN A 161 -5.85 14.73 -1.93
CA ASN A 161 -4.69 15.13 -1.14
C ASN A 161 -3.42 14.35 -1.54
N LEU A 162 -3.54 13.10 -2.00
CA LEU A 162 -2.43 12.30 -2.52
C LEU A 162 -1.90 12.74 -3.91
N ARG A 163 -2.50 13.76 -4.51
CA ARG A 163 -2.09 14.34 -5.79
C ARG A 163 -1.74 15.81 -5.58
N PRO A 164 -0.66 16.11 -4.88
CA PRO A 164 -0.21 17.48 -4.63
C PRO A 164 0.26 18.18 -5.90
#